data_e0037e875aa70d25878924faef571227
#
_entry.id   e0037e875aa70d25878924faef571227
#
_cell.length_a   1.000
_cell.length_b   1.000
_cell.length_c   1.000
_cell.angle_alpha   90.00
_cell.angle_beta   90.00
_cell.angle_gamma   90.00
#
_symmetry.space_group_name_H-M   'P 1'
#
loop_
_entity.id
_entity.type
_entity.pdbx_description
1 polymer ?
#
loop_
_entity_poly.entity_id
_entity_poly.type
_entity_poly.pdbx_seq_one_letter_code
_entity_poly.pdbx_strand_id
1 'polypeptide(L)'
;MRLTGFQQFCLVTLRTAIGWHFAYEGFYKLMLPGWTRTGERIAEWSAAGYLKAATGPVAPLFHSMAGNSSLMNAVDLAVPLGLFLVGMSLMLGLFTQAGCIGAIGFLAMFYLSQPPLSGMPQAGAEGTYLFVNKNLVELIAVLTIFAFRTGAIAGLDQLLMRYRSRPALSTTSV
;
A
#
# COMPACT_ATOMS: atom_id res chain seq x y z
N MET A 1 -3.75 -25.87 -10.88
CA MET A 1 -4.12 -25.13 -12.10
C MET A 1 -2.92 -24.30 -12.55
N ARG A 2 -2.44 -24.44 -13.79
CA ARG A 2 -1.32 -23.63 -14.29
C ARG A 2 -1.89 -22.39 -14.97
N LEU A 3 -1.43 -21.20 -14.57
CA LEU A 3 -1.82 -19.93 -15.17
C LEU A 3 -1.25 -19.83 -16.60
N THR A 4 -2.06 -19.32 -17.53
CA THR A 4 -1.59 -18.95 -18.87
C THR A 4 -0.66 -17.74 -18.82
N GLY A 5 0.17 -17.52 -19.84
CA GLY A 5 1.05 -16.34 -19.89
C GLY A 5 0.28 -15.02 -19.82
N PHE A 6 -0.90 -14.94 -20.43
CA PHE A 6 -1.76 -13.75 -20.34
C PHE A 6 -2.28 -13.50 -18.93
N GLN A 7 -2.71 -14.55 -18.22
CA GLN A 7 -3.14 -14.44 -16.81
C GLN A 7 -2.00 -13.97 -15.91
N GLN A 8 -0.79 -14.49 -16.11
CA GLN A 8 0.40 -14.06 -15.39
C GLN A 8 0.72 -12.59 -15.65
N PHE A 9 0.67 -12.16 -16.92
CA PHE A 9 0.86 -10.77 -17.31
C PHE A 9 -0.15 -9.83 -16.61
N CYS A 10 -1.45 -10.16 -16.65
CA CYS A 10 -2.48 -9.36 -15.97
C CYS A 10 -2.24 -9.23 -14.47
N LEU A 11 -1.89 -10.33 -13.79
CA LEU A 11 -1.62 -10.32 -12.35
C LEU A 11 -0.38 -9.50 -11.99
N VAL A 12 0.68 -9.60 -12.78
CA VAL A 12 1.91 -8.81 -12.56
C VAL A 12 1.65 -7.33 -12.82
N THR A 13 0.92 -7.00 -13.87
CA THR A 13 0.53 -5.62 -14.20
C THR A 13 -0.33 -5.02 -13.08
N LEU A 14 -1.32 -5.76 -12.58
CA LEU A 14 -2.16 -5.34 -11.45
C LEU A 14 -1.31 -5.06 -10.21
N ARG A 15 -0.40 -5.96 -9.86
CA ARG A 15 0.53 -5.79 -8.73
C ARG A 15 1.37 -4.53 -8.89
N THR A 16 1.95 -4.33 -10.09
CA THR A 16 2.82 -3.19 -10.36
C THR A 16 2.03 -1.87 -10.30
N ALA A 17 0.81 -1.83 -10.82
CA ALA A 17 -0.04 -0.63 -10.78
C ALA A 17 -0.42 -0.25 -9.34
N ILE A 18 -0.82 -1.23 -8.52
CA ILE A 18 -1.10 -0.99 -7.09
C ILE A 18 0.19 -0.59 -6.36
N GLY A 19 1.30 -1.27 -6.64
CA GLY A 19 2.60 -0.91 -6.07
C GLY A 19 3.00 0.53 -6.41
N TRP A 20 2.80 0.96 -7.65
CA TRP A 20 3.03 2.34 -8.07
C TRP A 20 2.15 3.33 -7.30
N HIS A 21 0.85 3.04 -7.15
CA HIS A 21 -0.06 3.90 -6.38
C HIS A 21 0.44 4.10 -4.95
N PHE A 22 0.77 3.02 -4.23
CA PHE A 22 1.31 3.10 -2.87
C PHE A 22 2.66 3.82 -2.81
N ALA A 23 3.58 3.50 -3.73
CA ALA A 23 4.90 4.14 -3.78
C ALA A 23 4.79 5.64 -4.05
N TYR A 24 3.95 6.03 -5.00
CA TYR A 24 3.73 7.43 -5.35
C TYR A 24 3.12 8.20 -4.17
N GLU A 25 2.08 7.65 -3.53
CA GLU A 25 1.45 8.25 -2.36
C GLU A 25 2.43 8.44 -1.18
N GLY A 26 3.25 7.42 -0.92
CA GLY A 26 4.29 7.51 0.11
C GLY A 26 5.38 8.50 -0.24
N PHE A 27 5.92 8.42 -1.46
CA PHE A 27 6.95 9.33 -1.94
C PHE A 27 6.48 10.79 -1.95
N TYR A 28 5.27 11.02 -2.46
CA TYR A 28 4.64 12.34 -2.48
C TYR A 28 4.60 12.95 -1.08
N LYS A 29 4.18 12.20 -0.06
CA LYS A 29 4.10 12.69 1.32
C LYS A 29 5.46 12.88 1.98
N LEU A 30 6.50 12.11 1.60
CA LEU A 30 7.85 12.23 2.16
C LEU A 30 8.65 13.39 1.56
N MET A 31 8.52 13.61 0.24
CA MET A 31 9.47 14.45 -0.50
C MET A 31 8.91 15.82 -0.91
N LEU A 32 7.66 16.11 -0.65
CA LEU A 32 6.94 17.13 -1.40
C LEU A 32 6.46 18.39 -0.69
N PRO A 33 7.24 19.07 0.09
CA PRO A 33 7.05 20.52 0.15
C PRO A 33 7.37 21.23 -1.17
N GLY A 34 7.91 20.56 -2.17
CA GLY A 34 8.48 21.21 -3.32
C GLY A 34 7.95 20.85 -4.72
N TRP A 35 7.14 19.79 -4.85
CA TRP A 35 6.76 19.29 -6.17
C TRP A 35 5.26 19.45 -6.45
N THR A 36 4.81 20.68 -6.60
CA THR A 36 3.46 20.95 -7.06
C THR A 36 3.46 21.22 -8.57
N ARG A 37 2.34 20.93 -9.21
CA ARG A 37 2.07 21.26 -10.62
C ARG A 37 2.17 22.77 -10.89
N THR A 38 2.02 23.60 -9.87
CA THR A 38 2.07 25.07 -9.90
C THR A 38 3.41 25.64 -9.43
N GLY A 39 4.34 24.81 -8.94
CA GLY A 39 5.61 25.26 -8.35
C GLY A 39 5.48 25.91 -6.97
N GLU A 40 4.29 25.97 -6.41
CA GLU A 40 4.08 26.47 -5.05
C GLU A 40 4.50 25.41 -4.02
N ARG A 41 5.14 25.84 -2.92
CA ARG A 41 5.46 24.96 -1.80
C ARG A 41 4.18 24.55 -1.11
N ILE A 42 3.89 23.25 -1.07
CA ILE A 42 2.85 22.71 -0.19
C ILE A 42 3.39 22.73 1.24
N ALA A 43 2.53 23.07 2.21
CA ALA A 43 2.82 22.90 3.62
C ALA A 43 3.23 21.43 3.89
N GLU A 44 4.06 21.20 4.90
CA GLU A 44 4.44 19.86 5.34
C GLU A 44 3.21 18.99 5.49
N TRP A 45 3.26 17.78 4.91
CA TRP A 45 2.16 16.86 5.02
C TRP A 45 1.99 16.37 6.46
N SER A 46 0.75 16.33 6.93
CA SER A 46 0.42 15.72 8.22
C SER A 46 -0.85 14.89 8.13
N ALA A 47 -0.83 13.74 8.81
CA ALA A 47 -2.00 12.89 8.96
C ALA A 47 -3.10 13.49 9.83
N ALA A 48 -2.82 14.58 10.57
CA ALA A 48 -3.74 15.18 11.55
C ALA A 48 -5.10 15.53 10.94
N GLY A 49 -5.11 16.09 9.72
CA GLY A 49 -6.35 16.42 9.01
C GLY A 49 -7.19 15.17 8.71
N TYR A 50 -6.53 14.11 8.24
CA TYR A 50 -7.18 12.84 7.95
C TYR A 50 -7.73 12.16 9.22
N LEU A 51 -6.94 12.12 10.29
CA LEU A 51 -7.35 11.51 11.55
C LEU A 51 -8.53 12.27 12.21
N LYS A 52 -8.52 13.60 12.13
CA LYS A 52 -9.65 14.43 12.63
C LYS A 52 -10.92 14.26 11.79
N ALA A 53 -10.79 13.99 10.50
CA ALA A 53 -11.92 13.80 9.60
C ALA A 53 -12.49 12.37 9.62
N ALA A 54 -11.94 11.47 10.44
CA ALA A 54 -12.43 10.10 10.55
C ALA A 54 -13.86 10.06 11.12
N THR A 55 -14.74 9.29 10.48
CA THR A 55 -16.17 9.14 10.85
C THR A 55 -16.55 7.70 11.15
N GLY A 56 -15.65 6.75 10.86
CA GLY A 56 -15.90 5.33 11.00
C GLY A 56 -15.78 4.80 12.43
N PRO A 57 -15.85 3.49 12.60
CA PRO A 57 -15.80 2.85 13.94
C PRO A 57 -14.46 3.09 14.67
N VAL A 58 -13.40 3.43 13.95
CA VAL A 58 -12.08 3.75 14.53
C VAL A 58 -11.88 5.27 14.80
N ALA A 59 -12.88 6.11 14.51
CA ALA A 59 -12.79 7.55 14.68
C ALA A 59 -12.38 7.99 16.10
N PRO A 60 -12.92 7.42 17.21
CA PRO A 60 -12.51 7.82 18.56
C PRO A 60 -11.01 7.62 18.81
N LEU A 61 -10.46 6.51 18.31
CA LEU A 61 -9.02 6.24 18.40
C LEU A 61 -8.22 7.27 17.59
N PHE A 62 -8.63 7.56 16.36
CA PHE A 62 -7.92 8.51 15.49
C PHE A 62 -7.99 9.94 16.02
N HIS A 63 -9.13 10.35 16.56
CA HIS A 63 -9.27 11.67 17.19
C HIS A 63 -8.35 11.82 18.43
N SER A 64 -8.22 10.76 19.23
CA SER A 64 -7.30 10.76 20.39
C SER A 64 -5.83 10.84 19.94
N MET A 65 -5.47 10.12 18.88
CA MET A 65 -4.13 10.19 18.30
C MET A 65 -3.80 11.59 17.77
N ALA A 66 -4.75 12.24 17.08
CA ALA A 66 -4.59 13.58 16.53
C ALA A 66 -4.38 14.66 17.60
N GLY A 67 -4.75 14.41 18.86
CA GLY A 67 -4.52 15.28 20.02
C GLY A 67 -3.13 15.14 20.65
N ASN A 68 -2.34 14.15 20.28
CA ASN A 68 -1.03 13.88 20.87
C ASN A 68 0.10 14.21 19.88
N SER A 69 0.83 15.31 20.15
CA SER A 69 1.88 15.81 19.25
C SER A 69 3.03 14.81 19.03
N SER A 70 3.47 14.11 20.07
CA SER A 70 4.55 13.13 19.94
C SER A 70 4.14 11.94 19.08
N LEU A 71 2.89 11.48 19.21
CA LEU A 71 2.35 10.40 18.40
C LEU A 71 2.15 10.85 16.95
N MET A 72 1.71 12.10 16.75
CA MET A 72 1.56 12.66 15.39
C MET A 72 2.87 12.71 14.64
N ASN A 73 3.97 13.14 15.26
CA ASN A 73 5.29 13.13 14.61
C ASN A 73 5.70 11.72 14.15
N ALA A 74 5.41 10.71 14.96
CA ALA A 74 5.68 9.31 14.58
C ALA A 74 4.77 8.84 13.42
N VAL A 75 3.49 9.18 13.44
CA VAL A 75 2.52 8.83 12.40
C VAL A 75 2.84 9.52 11.07
N ASP A 76 3.20 10.83 11.13
CA ASP A 76 3.55 11.64 9.96
C ASP A 76 4.79 11.11 9.22
N LEU A 77 5.68 10.40 9.91
CA LEU A 77 6.80 9.70 9.29
C LEU A 77 6.46 8.26 8.91
N ALA A 78 5.83 7.52 9.82
CA ALA A 78 5.62 6.07 9.65
C ALA A 78 4.64 5.75 8.52
N VAL A 79 3.57 6.55 8.35
CA VAL A 79 2.57 6.31 7.31
C VAL A 79 3.15 6.51 5.91
N PRO A 80 3.77 7.65 5.56
CA PRO A 80 4.37 7.82 4.24
C PRO A 80 5.48 6.81 3.95
N LEU A 81 6.36 6.55 4.92
CA LEU A 81 7.42 5.57 4.77
C LEU A 81 6.87 4.16 4.56
N GLY A 82 5.85 3.77 5.33
CA GLY A 82 5.17 2.49 5.19
C GLY A 82 4.52 2.32 3.82
N LEU A 83 3.79 3.35 3.34
CA LEU A 83 3.20 3.35 2.01
C LEU A 83 4.27 3.20 0.92
N PHE A 84 5.37 3.96 1.03
CA PHE A 84 6.48 3.89 0.08
C PHE A 84 7.13 2.49 0.05
N LEU A 85 7.45 1.92 1.21
CA LEU A 85 8.07 0.60 1.29
C LEU A 85 7.14 -0.51 0.79
N VAL A 86 5.85 -0.46 1.11
CA VAL A 86 4.83 -1.38 0.59
C VAL A 86 4.76 -1.27 -0.93
N GLY A 87 4.70 -0.05 -1.46
CA GLY A 87 4.68 0.20 -2.89
C GLY A 87 5.91 -0.36 -3.60
N MET A 88 7.10 -0.08 -3.09
CA MET A 88 8.36 -0.61 -3.64
C MET A 88 8.42 -2.13 -3.59
N SER A 89 7.98 -2.74 -2.49
CA SER A 89 7.87 -4.20 -2.35
C SER A 89 7.00 -4.81 -3.46
N LEU A 90 5.82 -4.24 -3.69
CA LEU A 90 4.90 -4.71 -4.72
C LEU A 90 5.44 -4.46 -6.13
N MET A 91 5.99 -3.29 -6.42
CA MET A 91 6.56 -2.97 -7.74
C MET A 91 7.71 -3.90 -8.11
N LEU A 92 8.68 -4.06 -7.23
CA LEU A 92 9.86 -4.89 -7.46
C LEU A 92 9.54 -6.40 -7.39
N GLY A 93 8.40 -6.76 -6.79
CA GLY A 93 8.09 -8.15 -6.50
C GLY A 93 9.09 -8.76 -5.50
N LEU A 94 9.50 -7.95 -4.52
CA LEU A 94 10.43 -8.33 -3.45
C LEU A 94 9.68 -8.33 -2.11
N PHE A 95 9.76 -9.44 -1.39
CA PHE A 95 8.95 -9.68 -0.18
C PHE A 95 7.44 -9.42 -0.43
N THR A 96 6.96 -9.81 -1.61
CA THR A 96 5.62 -9.49 -2.10
C THR A 96 4.51 -9.83 -1.10
N GLN A 97 4.62 -10.96 -0.41
CA GLN A 97 3.62 -11.37 0.59
C GLN A 97 3.55 -10.40 1.77
N ALA A 98 4.70 -9.95 2.27
CA ALA A 98 4.76 -8.95 3.34
C ALA A 98 4.23 -7.59 2.86
N GLY A 99 4.57 -7.19 1.64
CA GLY A 99 4.02 -6.00 1.00
C GLY A 99 2.49 -6.06 0.88
N CYS A 100 1.93 -7.20 0.47
CA CYS A 100 0.47 -7.39 0.44
C CYS A 100 -0.16 -7.27 1.83
N ILE A 101 0.43 -7.86 2.86
CA ILE A 101 -0.07 -7.74 4.25
C ILE A 101 -0.08 -6.28 4.69
N GLY A 102 1.00 -5.53 4.41
CA GLY A 102 1.07 -4.10 4.70
C GLY A 102 0.01 -3.30 3.94
N ALA A 103 -0.17 -3.58 2.65
CA ALA A 103 -1.20 -2.93 1.82
C ALA A 103 -2.62 -3.22 2.33
N ILE A 104 -2.92 -4.48 2.69
CA ILE A 104 -4.20 -4.87 3.29
C ILE A 104 -4.45 -4.09 4.59
N GLY A 105 -3.42 -3.98 5.44
CA GLY A 105 -3.52 -3.22 6.69
C GLY A 105 -3.84 -1.74 6.46
N PHE A 106 -3.13 -1.07 5.54
CA PHE A 106 -3.40 0.33 5.19
C PHE A 106 -4.80 0.51 4.59
N LEU A 107 -5.19 -0.31 3.61
CA LEU A 107 -6.48 -0.18 2.94
C LEU A 107 -7.65 -0.47 3.88
N ALA A 108 -7.53 -1.47 4.75
CA ALA A 108 -8.52 -1.75 5.79
C ALA A 108 -8.64 -0.59 6.78
N MET A 109 -7.51 -0.03 7.23
CA MET A 109 -7.49 1.13 8.10
C MET A 109 -8.14 2.35 7.44
N PHE A 110 -7.82 2.63 6.17
CA PHE A 110 -8.44 3.73 5.43
C PHE A 110 -9.94 3.52 5.21
N TYR A 111 -10.36 2.31 4.89
CA TYR A 111 -11.77 1.99 4.72
C TYR A 111 -12.55 2.14 6.04
N LEU A 112 -12.01 1.67 7.16
CA LEU A 112 -12.65 1.75 8.47
C LEU A 112 -12.64 3.17 9.06
N SER A 113 -11.68 4.01 8.67
CA SER A 113 -11.62 5.39 9.14
C SER A 113 -12.71 6.27 8.51
N GLN A 114 -12.99 6.05 7.23
CA GLN A 114 -13.97 6.80 6.46
C GLN A 114 -14.82 5.84 5.61
N PRO A 115 -15.70 5.06 6.26
CA PRO A 115 -16.54 4.11 5.55
C PRO A 115 -17.51 4.85 4.61
N PRO A 116 -17.75 4.34 3.40
CA PRO A 116 -18.61 4.96 2.40
C PRO A 116 -20.09 4.72 2.72
N LEU A 117 -20.55 5.21 3.86
CA LEU A 117 -21.94 5.11 4.26
C LEU A 117 -22.75 6.26 3.68
N SER A 118 -23.96 5.99 3.18
CA SER A 118 -24.84 6.99 2.62
C SER A 118 -25.15 8.09 3.65
N GLY A 119 -24.99 9.35 3.24
CA GLY A 119 -25.24 10.52 4.09
C GLY A 119 -24.07 11.03 4.90
N MET A 120 -22.92 10.37 4.89
CA MET A 120 -21.69 10.88 5.51
C MET A 120 -20.89 11.69 4.48
N PRO A 121 -20.53 12.97 4.76
CA PRO A 121 -19.65 13.72 3.88
C PRO A 121 -18.26 13.09 3.88
N GLN A 122 -17.76 12.74 2.70
CA GLN A 122 -16.41 12.24 2.51
C GLN A 122 -15.57 13.29 1.78
N ALA A 123 -14.59 13.87 2.46
CA ALA A 123 -13.68 14.81 1.83
C ALA A 123 -12.80 14.07 0.80
N GLY A 124 -12.93 14.45 -0.48
CA GLY A 124 -12.07 13.96 -1.56
C GLY A 124 -12.35 12.53 -2.04
N ALA A 125 -13.49 11.94 -1.69
CA ALA A 125 -13.88 10.62 -2.19
C ALA A 125 -14.59 10.73 -3.53
N GLU A 126 -13.89 10.42 -4.62
CA GLU A 126 -14.53 10.08 -5.88
C GLU A 126 -15.17 8.69 -5.77
N GLY A 127 -16.44 8.57 -6.13
CA GLY A 127 -17.09 7.28 -6.33
C GLY A 127 -17.38 6.50 -5.06
N THR A 128 -18.29 7.03 -4.24
CA THR A 128 -18.90 6.27 -3.14
C THR A 128 -20.14 5.56 -3.66
N TYR A 129 -20.05 4.25 -3.83
CA TYR A 129 -21.17 3.41 -4.31
C TYR A 129 -21.66 2.56 -3.14
N LEU A 130 -22.50 3.13 -2.28
CA LEU A 130 -23.07 2.52 -1.09
C LEU A 130 -21.96 2.07 -0.10
N PHE A 131 -21.47 0.84 -0.21
CA PHE A 131 -20.37 0.29 0.61
C PHE A 131 -19.07 0.07 -0.20
N VAL A 132 -19.09 0.29 -1.51
CA VAL A 132 -17.92 0.12 -2.37
C VAL A 132 -17.27 1.47 -2.61
N ASN A 133 -15.99 1.58 -2.29
CA ASN A 133 -15.14 2.71 -2.63
C ASN A 133 -13.78 2.22 -3.17
N LYS A 134 -12.94 3.16 -3.56
CA LYS A 134 -11.58 2.88 -4.08
C LYS A 134 -10.79 1.94 -3.16
N ASN A 135 -10.82 2.18 -1.84
CA ASN A 135 -10.05 1.39 -0.89
C ASN A 135 -10.50 -0.08 -0.85
N LEU A 136 -11.81 -0.33 -0.93
CA LEU A 136 -12.33 -1.70 -0.98
C LEU A 136 -11.96 -2.41 -2.29
N VAL A 137 -12.04 -1.72 -3.43
CA VAL A 137 -11.65 -2.28 -4.73
C VAL A 137 -10.16 -2.65 -4.72
N GLU A 138 -9.30 -1.75 -4.24
CA GLU A 138 -7.87 -2.02 -4.11
C GLU A 138 -7.57 -3.13 -3.11
N LEU A 139 -8.30 -3.21 -2.00
CA LEU A 139 -8.17 -4.28 -1.01
C LEU A 139 -8.43 -5.65 -1.65
N ILE A 140 -9.51 -5.79 -2.42
CA ILE A 140 -9.84 -7.04 -3.15
C ILE A 140 -8.73 -7.36 -4.18
N ALA A 141 -8.24 -6.35 -4.88
CA ALA A 141 -7.14 -6.54 -5.83
C ALA A 141 -5.84 -7.00 -5.14
N VAL A 142 -5.49 -6.43 -3.98
CA VAL A 142 -4.33 -6.87 -3.19
C VAL A 142 -4.52 -8.29 -2.65
N LEU A 143 -5.73 -8.65 -2.20
CA LEU A 143 -6.04 -10.03 -1.80
C LEU A 143 -5.85 -11.02 -2.96
N THR A 144 -6.21 -10.61 -4.17
CA THR A 144 -5.95 -11.41 -5.40
C THR A 144 -4.44 -11.59 -5.61
N ILE A 145 -3.66 -10.51 -5.56
CA ILE A 145 -2.19 -10.55 -5.69
C ILE A 145 -1.58 -11.48 -4.63
N PHE A 146 -2.05 -11.39 -3.39
CA PHE A 146 -1.61 -12.21 -2.28
C PHE A 146 -1.91 -13.70 -2.51
N ALA A 147 -3.15 -14.03 -2.87
CA ALA A 147 -3.61 -15.40 -3.10
C ALA A 147 -2.83 -16.10 -4.23
N PHE A 148 -2.56 -15.39 -5.31
CA PHE A 148 -1.81 -15.91 -6.46
C PHE A 148 -0.29 -15.88 -6.30
N ARG A 149 0.24 -15.37 -5.19
CA ARG A 149 1.69 -15.28 -4.91
C ARG A 149 2.48 -14.71 -6.10
N THR A 150 2.04 -13.59 -6.60
CA THR A 150 2.53 -13.02 -7.88
C THR A 150 4.03 -12.72 -7.89
N GLY A 151 4.68 -12.53 -6.75
CA GLY A 151 6.14 -12.40 -6.63
C GLY A 151 6.90 -13.64 -7.09
N ALA A 152 6.27 -14.83 -6.93
CA ALA A 152 6.83 -16.09 -7.43
C ALA A 152 6.66 -16.27 -8.95
N ILE A 153 5.71 -15.55 -9.57
CA ILE A 153 5.48 -15.59 -11.01
C ILE A 153 6.54 -14.74 -11.73
N ALA A 154 6.68 -13.49 -11.33
CA ALA A 154 7.69 -12.57 -11.86
C ALA A 154 8.03 -11.51 -10.80
N GLY A 155 9.30 -11.33 -10.51
CA GLY A 155 9.79 -10.40 -9.51
C GLY A 155 11.10 -10.86 -8.86
N LEU A 156 11.64 -10.06 -7.97
CA LEU A 156 12.87 -10.40 -7.24
C LEU A 156 12.68 -11.59 -6.31
N ASP A 157 11.47 -11.86 -5.82
CA ASP A 157 11.17 -13.07 -5.03
C ASP A 157 11.45 -14.35 -5.82
N GLN A 158 11.16 -14.36 -7.13
CA GLN A 158 11.47 -15.50 -8.00
C GLN A 158 12.99 -15.73 -8.11
N LEU A 159 13.77 -14.64 -8.23
CA LEU A 159 15.23 -14.73 -8.28
C LEU A 159 15.80 -15.26 -6.95
N LEU A 160 15.29 -14.76 -5.83
CA LEU A 160 15.70 -15.23 -4.50
C LEU A 160 15.39 -16.72 -4.29
N MET A 161 14.21 -17.18 -4.73
CA MET A 161 13.86 -18.61 -4.65
C MET A 161 14.79 -19.48 -5.51
N ARG A 162 15.10 -19.06 -6.74
CA ARG A 162 16.03 -19.77 -7.62
C ARG A 162 17.44 -19.82 -7.04
N TYR A 163 17.90 -18.76 -6.38
CA TYR A 163 19.21 -18.72 -5.74
C TYR A 163 19.30 -19.68 -4.55
N ARG A 164 18.27 -19.72 -3.70
CA ARG A 164 18.19 -20.60 -2.54
C ARG A 164 18.06 -22.09 -2.89
N SER A 165 17.51 -22.41 -4.06
CA SER A 165 17.33 -23.79 -4.52
C SER A 165 18.56 -24.36 -5.26
N ARG A 166 19.65 -23.58 -5.45
CA ARG A 166 20.91 -24.10 -6.00
C ARG A 166 21.58 -24.98 -4.94
N PRO A 167 21.83 -26.27 -5.24
CA PRO A 167 22.60 -27.12 -4.33
C PRO A 167 24.01 -26.51 -4.14
N ALA A 168 24.50 -26.47 -2.91
CA ALA A 168 25.88 -26.14 -2.65
C ALA A 168 26.76 -27.08 -3.47
N LEU A 169 27.62 -26.52 -4.33
CA LEU A 169 28.62 -27.32 -5.05
C LEU A 169 29.44 -28.06 -4.00
N SER A 170 29.24 -29.37 -3.91
CA SER A 170 30.09 -30.22 -3.10
C SER A 170 31.52 -30.09 -3.64
N THR A 171 32.38 -29.38 -2.97
CA THR A 171 33.83 -29.48 -3.19
C THR A 171 34.23 -30.87 -2.77
N THR A 172 34.15 -31.82 -3.68
CA THR A 172 34.81 -33.10 -3.54
C THR A 172 36.29 -32.81 -3.78
N SER A 173 37.04 -32.62 -2.72
CA SER A 173 38.51 -32.68 -2.75
C SER A 173 38.94 -34.11 -3.04
N VAL A 174 39.57 -34.29 -4.19
CA VAL A 174 40.39 -35.48 -4.50
C VAL A 174 41.70 -35.35 -3.80
#